data_c069d4e2248eddf243d3d9c79b12f792
#
_entry.id   c069d4e2248eddf243d3d9c79b12f792
#
_cell.length_a   1.000
_cell.length_b   1.000
_cell.length_c   1.000
_cell.angle_alpha   90.00
_cell.angle_beta   90.00
_cell.angle_gamma   90.00
#
_symmetry.space_group_name_H-M   'P 1'
#
loop_
_entity.id
_entity.type
_entity.pdbx_description
1 polymer ?
#
loop_
_entity_poly.entity_id
_entity_poly.type
_entity_poly.pdbx_seq_one_letter_code
_entity_poly.pdbx_strand_id
1 'polypeptide(L)'
;MADDESSKNQAYVLLNVDYKHQKNIINKAKSFPTVQNVKTMYGIYDLMMILESDDMGSIKKTIDVDIHELDGIINMTSLVTVGTKDVHSILE
;
A
#
# COMPACT_ATOMS: atom_id res chain seq x y z
N MET A 1 -3.18 2.88 -22.86
CA MET A 1 -3.20 1.50 -23.32
C MET A 1 -3.37 0.55 -22.15
N ALA A 2 -4.13 -0.48 -22.37
CA ALA A 2 -4.35 -1.47 -21.31
C ALA A 2 -3.04 -2.12 -20.87
N ASP A 3 -2.11 -2.28 -21.80
CA ASP A 3 -0.84 -2.91 -21.48
C ASP A 3 -0.06 -2.13 -20.44
N ASP A 4 -0.14 -0.79 -20.52
CA ASP A 4 0.59 0.05 -19.57
C ASP A 4 0.05 -0.14 -18.16
N GLU A 5 -1.26 -0.25 -18.04
CA GLU A 5 -1.87 -0.43 -16.74
C GLU A 5 -1.50 -1.76 -16.12
N SER A 6 -1.47 -2.80 -16.95
CA SER A 6 -1.18 -4.13 -16.44
C SER A 6 0.27 -4.28 -16.02
N SER A 7 1.15 -3.37 -16.43
CA SER A 7 2.56 -3.46 -16.07
C SER A 7 2.88 -2.74 -14.77
N LYS A 8 1.96 -1.97 -14.21
CA LYS A 8 2.22 -1.27 -12.96
C LYS A 8 2.12 -2.21 -11.78
N ASN A 9 3.01 -1.98 -10.84
CA ASN A 9 2.99 -2.73 -9.59
C ASN A 9 2.00 -2.08 -8.64
N GLN A 10 1.32 -2.91 -7.88
CA GLN A 10 0.33 -2.44 -6.91
C GLN A 10 0.57 -3.10 -5.57
N ALA A 11 0.18 -2.40 -4.51
CA ALA A 11 0.24 -2.96 -3.18
C ALA A 11 -0.95 -2.47 -2.37
N TYR A 12 -1.40 -3.33 -1.49
CA TYR A 12 -2.46 -3.01 -0.54
C TYR A 12 -1.86 -3.19 0.84
N VAL A 13 -1.88 -2.13 1.62
CA VAL A 13 -1.33 -2.17 2.96
C VAL A 13 -2.47 -2.02 3.94
N LEU A 14 -2.66 -3.05 4.76
CA LEU A 14 -3.76 -3.12 5.72
C LEU A 14 -3.20 -2.84 7.10
N LEU A 15 -3.80 -1.90 7.80
CA LEU A 15 -3.26 -1.43 9.07
C LEU A 15 -4.29 -1.50 10.19
N ASN A 16 -3.81 -1.88 11.36
CA ASN A 16 -4.50 -1.58 12.60
C ASN A 16 -3.76 -0.43 13.25
N VAL A 17 -4.48 0.59 13.67
CA VAL A 17 -3.86 1.80 14.19
C VAL A 17 -4.49 2.21 15.50
N ASP A 18 -3.72 2.96 16.29
CA ASP A 18 -4.25 3.61 17.48
C ASP A 18 -5.19 4.70 17.01
N TYR A 19 -6.41 4.68 17.54
CA TYR A 19 -7.45 5.61 17.14
C TYR A 19 -7.00 7.06 17.23
N LYS A 20 -6.21 7.40 18.22
CA LYS A 20 -5.73 8.76 18.40
C LYS A 20 -4.87 9.23 17.24
N HIS A 21 -4.19 8.32 16.58
CA HIS A 21 -3.26 8.65 15.50
C HIS A 21 -3.86 8.48 14.12
N GLN A 22 -5.08 7.97 14.04
CA GLN A 22 -5.67 7.60 12.75
C GLN A 22 -5.70 8.75 11.75
N LYS A 23 -6.18 9.89 12.19
CA LYS A 23 -6.29 11.05 11.32
C LYS A 23 -4.94 11.52 10.81
N ASN A 24 -3.95 11.53 11.69
CA ASN A 24 -2.61 11.94 11.32
C ASN A 24 -1.97 10.94 10.35
N ILE A 25 -2.20 9.66 10.57
CA ILE A 25 -1.70 8.63 9.67
C ILE A 25 -2.29 8.80 8.28
N ILE A 26 -3.60 9.03 8.19
CA ILE A 26 -4.25 9.22 6.91
C ILE A 26 -3.65 10.43 6.18
N ASN A 27 -3.48 11.54 6.89
CA ASN A 27 -2.96 12.75 6.27
C ASN A 27 -1.54 12.57 5.78
N LYS A 28 -0.69 11.94 6.58
CA LYS A 28 0.69 11.72 6.19
C LYS A 28 0.81 10.72 5.05
N ALA A 29 0.00 9.67 5.09
CA ALA A 29 0.02 8.65 4.04
C ALA A 29 -0.32 9.25 2.69
N LYS A 30 -1.22 10.20 2.65
CA LYS A 30 -1.61 10.83 1.40
C LYS A 30 -0.48 11.62 0.76
N SER A 31 0.55 11.96 1.53
CA SER A 31 1.70 12.68 0.99
C SER A 31 2.75 11.75 0.38
N PHE A 32 2.64 10.46 0.59
CA PHE A 32 3.60 9.52 0.01
C PHE A 32 3.36 9.37 -1.48
N PRO A 33 4.40 9.49 -2.31
CA PRO A 33 4.21 9.50 -3.77
C PRO A 33 3.54 8.25 -4.34
N THR A 34 3.74 7.09 -3.72
CA THR A 34 3.17 5.85 -4.24
C THR A 34 1.74 5.61 -3.79
N VAL A 35 1.27 6.36 -2.79
CA VAL A 35 -0.07 6.13 -2.25
C VAL A 35 -1.11 6.77 -3.15
N GLN A 36 -2.00 5.94 -3.68
CA GLN A 36 -3.09 6.40 -4.54
C GLN A 36 -4.33 6.74 -3.73
N ASN A 37 -4.56 6.00 -2.65
CA ASN A 37 -5.76 6.20 -1.85
C ASN A 37 -5.55 5.61 -0.47
N VAL A 38 -6.28 6.17 0.49
CA VAL A 38 -6.30 5.65 1.86
C VAL A 38 -7.77 5.53 2.25
N LYS A 39 -8.18 4.34 2.65
CA LYS A 39 -9.58 4.08 3.00
C LYS A 39 -9.68 3.62 4.44
N THR A 40 -10.71 4.11 5.14
CA THR A 40 -11.05 3.57 6.44
C THR A 40 -11.84 2.30 6.22
N MET A 41 -11.66 1.34 7.10
CA MET A 41 -12.27 0.04 6.96
C MET A 41 -13.01 -0.35 8.23
N TYR A 42 -13.90 -1.29 8.05
CA TYR A 42 -14.69 -1.84 9.12
C TYR A 42 -14.34 -3.33 9.22
N GLY A 43 -14.00 -3.79 10.41
CA GLY A 43 -13.71 -5.21 10.60
C GLY A 43 -12.34 -5.43 11.17
N ILE A 44 -11.59 -6.38 10.60
CA ILE A 44 -10.31 -6.78 11.17
C ILE A 44 -9.28 -5.67 11.10
N TYR A 45 -9.27 -4.91 10.02
CA TYR A 45 -8.31 -3.81 9.86
C TYR A 45 -9.03 -2.48 9.89
N ASP A 46 -8.29 -1.44 10.26
CA ASP A 46 -8.82 -0.09 10.39
C ASP A 46 -8.62 0.75 9.15
N LEU A 47 -7.50 0.58 8.48
CA LEU A 47 -7.14 1.38 7.31
C LEU A 47 -6.57 0.50 6.22
N MET A 48 -6.80 0.92 4.98
CA MET A 48 -6.16 0.31 3.83
C MET A 48 -5.54 1.41 2.98
N MET A 49 -4.25 1.26 2.69
CA MET A 49 -3.57 2.12 1.74
C MET A 49 -3.42 1.37 0.43
N ILE A 50 -3.70 2.06 -0.67
CA ILE A 50 -3.54 1.50 -2.00
C ILE A 50 -2.35 2.20 -2.64
N LEU A 51 -1.33 1.42 -2.96
CA LEU A 51 -0.09 1.92 -3.54
C LEU A 51 0.02 1.48 -4.99
N GLU A 52 0.64 2.32 -5.80
CA GLU A 52 0.86 1.98 -7.20
C GLU A 52 2.12 2.69 -7.69
N SER A 53 2.95 1.98 -8.47
CA SER A 53 4.14 2.58 -9.06
C SER A 53 4.68 1.68 -10.16
N ASP A 54 5.28 2.28 -11.15
CA ASP A 54 6.01 1.53 -12.17
C ASP A 54 7.28 0.92 -11.58
N ASP A 55 7.77 1.51 -10.51
CA ASP A 55 9.02 1.10 -9.89
C ASP A 55 8.74 0.35 -8.60
N MET A 56 9.03 -0.94 -8.61
CA MET A 56 8.83 -1.77 -7.42
C MET A 56 9.66 -1.27 -6.23
N GLY A 57 10.83 -0.71 -6.51
CA GLY A 57 11.67 -0.16 -5.43
C GLY A 57 10.97 0.94 -4.66
N SER A 58 10.18 1.76 -5.36
CA SER A 58 9.44 2.83 -4.70
C SER A 58 8.36 2.26 -3.78
N ILE A 59 7.69 1.20 -4.21
CA ILE A 59 6.67 0.55 -3.38
C ILE A 59 7.32 -0.06 -2.15
N LYS A 60 8.45 -0.74 -2.34
CA LYS A 60 9.17 -1.34 -1.21
C LYS A 60 9.62 -0.29 -0.22
N LYS A 61 10.11 0.83 -0.71
CA LYS A 61 10.55 1.91 0.17
C LYS A 61 9.39 2.45 0.99
N THR A 62 8.24 2.64 0.36
CA THR A 62 7.07 3.13 1.07
C THR A 62 6.68 2.16 2.19
N ILE A 63 6.65 0.88 1.90
CA ILE A 63 6.24 -0.13 2.87
C ILE A 63 7.29 -0.29 3.97
N ASP A 64 8.56 -0.40 3.59
CA ASP A 64 9.61 -0.74 4.54
C ASP A 64 10.13 0.44 5.33
N VAL A 65 10.00 1.64 4.80
CA VAL A 65 10.56 2.83 5.44
C VAL A 65 9.48 3.83 5.82
N ASP A 66 8.76 4.35 4.83
CA ASP A 66 7.87 5.48 5.05
C ASP A 66 6.74 5.16 6.02
N ILE A 67 6.10 4.02 5.84
CA ILE A 67 4.97 3.65 6.70
C ILE A 67 5.45 3.34 8.11
N HIS A 68 6.62 2.72 8.23
CA HIS A 68 7.17 2.38 9.54
C HIS A 68 7.52 3.62 10.39
N GLU A 69 7.64 4.76 9.76
CA GLU A 69 7.93 5.99 10.49
C GLU A 69 6.67 6.67 11.02
N LEU A 70 5.51 6.14 10.70
CA LEU A 70 4.27 6.70 11.21
C LEU A 70 4.01 6.22 12.62
N ASP A 71 3.61 7.14 13.48
CA ASP A 71 3.27 6.79 14.86
C ASP A 71 1.86 6.21 14.94
N GLY A 72 1.69 5.24 15.80
CA GLY A 72 0.36 4.72 16.08
C GLY A 72 -0.04 3.50 15.30
N ILE A 73 0.87 2.92 14.52
CA ILE A 73 0.58 1.68 13.80
C ILE A 73 0.78 0.51 14.75
N ILE A 74 -0.25 -0.32 14.88
CA ILE A 74 -0.22 -1.48 15.76
C ILE A 74 0.15 -2.73 14.98
N ASN A 75 -0.50 -2.94 13.83
CA ASN A 75 -0.23 -4.08 12.95
C ASN A 75 -0.23 -3.64 11.51
N MET A 76 0.55 -4.32 10.69
CA MET A 76 0.60 -4.04 9.27
C MET A 76 0.70 -5.35 8.49
N THR A 77 -0.12 -5.45 7.46
CA THR A 77 -0.06 -6.55 6.50
C THR A 77 0.00 -5.94 5.11
N SER A 78 0.95 -6.39 4.31
CA SER A 78 1.05 -5.87 2.95
C SER A 78 0.87 -6.99 1.94
N LEU A 79 0.14 -6.68 0.88
CA LEU A 79 -0.09 -7.58 -0.24
C LEU A 79 0.43 -6.87 -1.47
N VAL A 80 1.48 -7.41 -2.07
CA VAL A 80 2.13 -6.77 -3.21
C VAL A 80 1.90 -7.61 -4.45
N THR A 81 1.44 -6.98 -5.51
CA THR A 81 1.26 -7.66 -6.79
C THR A 81 2.34 -7.19 -7.76
N VAL A 82 2.75 -8.08 -8.61
CA VAL A 82 3.63 -7.73 -9.72
C VAL A 82 2.78 -7.71 -11.00
N GLY A 83 3.39 -7.33 -12.10
CA GLY A 83 2.68 -7.26 -13.36
C GLY A 83 2.00 -8.57 -13.71
N THR A 84 0.90 -8.49 -14.43
CA THR A 84 0.13 -9.67 -14.78
C THR A 84 0.92 -10.70 -15.56
N LYS A 85 1.90 -10.25 -16.30
CA LYS A 85 2.77 -11.16 -17.03
C LYS A 85 3.46 -12.14 -16.12
N ASP A 86 3.99 -11.64 -15.02
CA ASP A 86 4.73 -12.48 -14.09
C ASP A 86 3.83 -13.47 -13.40
N VAL A 87 2.64 -13.05 -13.05
CA VAL A 87 1.67 -13.93 -12.42
C VAL A 87 1.29 -15.05 -13.38
N HIS A 88 1.08 -14.72 -14.63
CA HIS A 88 0.71 -15.71 -15.62
C HIS A 88 1.82 -16.75 -15.81
N SER A 89 3.04 -16.28 -15.85
CA SER A 89 4.20 -17.18 -16.03
C SER A 89 4.34 -18.14 -14.86
N ILE A 90 4.08 -17.65 -13.66
CA ILE A 90 4.19 -18.49 -12.48
C ILE A 90 3.17 -19.60 -12.48
N LEU A 91 1.97 -19.31 -12.97
CA LEU A 91 0.90 -20.29 -12.96
C LEU A 91 1.10 -21.39 -14.00
N GLU A 92 1.91 -21.15 -14.97
CA GLU A 92 2.22 -22.16 -15.96
C GLU A 92 3.34 -23.05 -15.54
#